data_3d8d4f0b78de124b4e5856f75dad2d59
#
_entry.id   3d8d4f0b78de124b4e5856f75dad2d59
#
_cell.length_a   1.000
_cell.length_b   1.000
_cell.length_c   1.000
_cell.angle_alpha   90.00
_cell.angle_beta   90.00
_cell.angle_gamma   90.00
#
_symmetry.space_group_name_H-M   'P 1'
#
loop_
_entity.id
_entity.type
_entity.pdbx_description
1 polymer ?
#
loop_
_entity_poly.entity_id
_entity_poly.type
_entity_poly.pdbx_seq_one_letter_code
_entity_poly.pdbx_strand_id
1 'polypeptide(L)'
;GLDALGLNLTPAQVQQLLDYLALIQKWNKVYNLTAVRGPQEMLSHHLLPSLGVVPPLLRHAAGRPLRILDVGSGAGLPGVVIAICCPEFSVDCVDTVGKKAAFIQQAAVALKLPQLRGLHDRVERLAGPYDLICSRAFASLSDFITWSGGALAPDGAWMAMKGKHPADEIASLPANVHVFHVEQLAIPGLEADRCIVWMKKGRALT
;
A
#
# COMPACT_ATOMS: atom_id res chain seq x y z
N GLY A 1 -3.34 -3.57 20.11
CA GLY A 1 -3.14 -3.10 18.74
C GLY A 1 -3.83 -3.93 17.67
N LEU A 2 -3.42 -5.18 17.44
CA LEU A 2 -3.96 -6.01 16.35
C LEU A 2 -5.44 -6.35 16.54
N ASP A 3 -5.84 -6.69 17.75
CA ASP A 3 -7.24 -6.99 18.07
C ASP A 3 -8.17 -5.81 17.80
N ALA A 4 -7.72 -4.60 18.11
CA ALA A 4 -8.47 -3.38 17.87
C ALA A 4 -8.63 -3.07 16.36
N LEU A 5 -7.77 -3.61 15.50
CA LEU A 5 -7.88 -3.52 14.04
C LEU A 5 -8.72 -4.64 13.43
N GLY A 6 -9.17 -5.61 14.23
CA GLY A 6 -9.89 -6.78 13.74
C GLY A 6 -9.03 -7.74 12.92
N LEU A 7 -7.72 -7.75 13.17
CA LEU A 7 -6.77 -8.63 12.49
C LEU A 7 -6.48 -9.87 13.34
N ASN A 8 -6.58 -11.02 12.69
CA ASN A 8 -6.25 -12.32 13.29
C ASN A 8 -4.98 -12.87 12.62
N LEU A 9 -3.82 -12.38 13.09
CA LEU A 9 -2.53 -12.78 12.56
C LEU A 9 -1.95 -13.98 13.33
N THR A 10 -1.25 -14.85 12.60
CA THR A 10 -0.51 -15.94 13.22
C THR A 10 0.71 -15.41 13.99
N PRO A 11 1.26 -16.15 14.97
CA PRO A 11 2.52 -15.76 15.61
C PRO A 11 3.67 -15.55 14.62
N ALA A 12 3.73 -16.33 13.56
CA ALA A 12 4.73 -16.18 12.50
C ALA A 12 4.58 -14.84 11.75
N GLN A 13 3.36 -14.42 11.43
CA GLN A 13 3.10 -13.13 10.80
C GLN A 13 3.46 -11.96 11.73
N VAL A 14 3.13 -12.05 13.00
CA VAL A 14 3.54 -11.04 13.99
C VAL A 14 5.07 -10.93 14.05
N GLN A 15 5.78 -12.06 14.05
CA GLN A 15 7.25 -12.05 14.03
C GLN A 15 7.80 -11.43 12.74
N GLN A 16 7.20 -11.72 11.57
CA GLN A 16 7.58 -11.08 10.31
C GLN A 16 7.41 -9.56 10.36
N LEU A 17 6.34 -9.06 10.97
CA LEU A 17 6.13 -7.62 11.16
C LEU A 17 7.21 -7.00 12.05
N LEU A 18 7.59 -7.65 13.14
CA LEU A 18 8.67 -7.19 14.03
C LEU A 18 10.03 -7.22 13.32
N ASP A 19 10.31 -8.27 12.58
CA ASP A 19 11.54 -8.40 11.80
C ASP A 19 11.61 -7.32 10.69
N TYR A 20 10.47 -7.01 10.08
CA TYR A 20 10.36 -5.94 9.09
C TYR A 20 10.69 -4.57 9.69
N LEU A 21 10.16 -4.25 10.88
CA LEU A 21 10.50 -3.01 11.58
C LEU A 21 11.99 -2.94 11.88
N ALA A 22 12.59 -4.03 12.32
CA ALA A 22 14.03 -4.10 12.57
C ALA A 22 14.86 -3.87 11.31
N LEU A 23 14.43 -4.40 10.17
CA LEU A 23 15.07 -4.17 8.87
C LEU A 23 14.99 -2.70 8.45
N ILE A 24 13.83 -2.06 8.61
CA ILE A 24 13.68 -0.63 8.31
C ILE A 24 14.65 0.19 9.17
N GLN A 25 14.73 -0.08 10.47
CA GLN A 25 15.63 0.63 11.38
C GLN A 25 17.08 0.46 10.98
N LYS A 26 17.49 -0.75 10.63
CA LYS A 26 18.85 -1.07 10.20
C LYS A 26 19.23 -0.33 8.93
N TRP A 27 18.40 -0.40 7.91
CA TRP A 27 18.67 0.23 6.62
C TRP A 27 18.52 1.75 6.65
N ASN A 28 17.61 2.26 7.49
CA ASN A 28 17.37 3.70 7.62
C ASN A 28 18.60 4.46 8.16
N LYS A 29 19.44 3.80 8.94
CA LYS A 29 20.72 4.37 9.41
C LYS A 29 21.67 4.72 8.27
N VAL A 30 21.58 4.01 7.14
CA VAL A 30 22.48 4.14 6.00
C VAL A 30 21.83 4.84 4.82
N TYR A 31 20.56 4.54 4.52
CA TYR A 31 19.92 4.90 3.25
C TYR A 31 18.77 5.88 3.37
N ASN A 32 18.38 6.33 4.56
CA ASN A 32 17.26 7.25 4.74
C ASN A 32 15.97 6.77 4.04
N LEU A 33 15.54 5.55 4.33
CA LEU A 33 14.33 4.96 3.74
C LEU A 33 13.05 5.71 4.09
N THR A 34 13.02 6.27 5.31
CA THR A 34 11.92 7.06 5.84
C THR A 34 12.43 8.18 6.72
N ALA A 35 11.67 9.28 6.83
CA ALA A 35 11.97 10.38 7.74
C ALA A 35 11.73 10.02 9.21
N VAL A 36 10.89 9.03 9.48
CA VAL A 36 10.59 8.53 10.82
C VAL A 36 11.73 7.67 11.34
N ARG A 37 12.24 7.99 12.52
CA ARG A 37 13.43 7.36 13.06
C ARG A 37 13.21 6.57 14.34
N GLY A 38 12.26 6.98 15.17
CA GLY A 38 11.97 6.34 16.44
C GLY A 38 11.13 5.06 16.27
N PRO A 39 11.37 4.01 17.09
CA PRO A 39 10.58 2.77 17.01
C PRO A 39 9.09 2.99 17.24
N GLN A 40 8.70 3.85 18.18
CA GLN A 40 7.31 4.16 18.46
C GLN A 40 6.64 4.93 17.33
N GLU A 41 7.33 5.92 16.77
CA GLU A 41 6.82 6.67 15.62
C GLU A 41 6.68 5.75 14.40
N MET A 42 7.60 4.82 14.19
CA MET A 42 7.55 3.86 13.10
C MET A 42 6.34 2.93 13.25
N LEU A 43 6.04 2.52 14.48
CA LEU A 43 4.85 1.73 14.79
C LEU A 43 3.57 2.53 14.51
N SER A 44 3.44 3.72 15.09
CA SER A 44 2.20 4.51 15.04
C SER A 44 1.94 5.18 13.70
N HIS A 45 2.98 5.67 13.01
CA HIS A 45 2.83 6.44 11.77
C HIS A 45 3.01 5.61 10.49
N HIS A 46 3.62 4.43 10.58
CA HIS A 46 3.89 3.58 9.42
C HIS A 46 3.21 2.22 9.50
N LEU A 47 3.48 1.45 10.55
CA LEU A 47 2.98 0.09 10.62
C LEU A 47 1.47 0.03 10.87
N LEU A 48 0.97 0.70 11.90
CA LEU A 48 -0.45 0.65 12.25
C LEU A 48 -1.37 1.19 11.14
N PRO A 49 -1.07 2.33 10.47
CA PRO A 49 -1.86 2.75 9.32
C PRO A 49 -1.85 1.73 8.17
N SER A 50 -0.71 1.10 7.91
CA SER A 50 -0.61 0.06 6.88
C SER A 50 -1.37 -1.22 7.25
N LEU A 51 -1.38 -1.61 8.51
CA LEU A 51 -2.23 -2.69 9.03
C LEU A 51 -3.71 -2.35 8.93
N GLY A 52 -4.06 -1.08 9.12
CA GLY A 52 -5.44 -0.59 9.05
C GLY A 52 -6.09 -0.76 7.67
N VAL A 53 -5.31 -0.87 6.59
CA VAL A 53 -5.87 -1.11 5.25
C VAL A 53 -6.17 -2.59 4.98
N VAL A 54 -5.65 -3.50 5.79
CA VAL A 54 -5.80 -4.95 5.55
C VAL A 54 -7.26 -5.41 5.64
N PRO A 55 -8.05 -5.07 6.68
CA PRO A 55 -9.45 -5.47 6.73
C PRO A 55 -10.28 -4.95 5.55
N PRO A 56 -10.22 -3.66 5.17
CA PRO A 56 -10.89 -3.16 3.97
C PRO A 56 -10.47 -3.88 2.69
N LEU A 57 -9.18 -4.17 2.56
CA LEU A 57 -8.63 -4.88 1.42
C LEU A 57 -9.18 -6.32 1.32
N LEU A 58 -9.24 -7.03 2.43
CA LEU A 58 -9.80 -8.39 2.48
C LEU A 58 -11.30 -8.40 2.12
N ARG A 59 -12.06 -7.41 2.58
CA ARG A 59 -13.46 -7.25 2.17
C ARG A 59 -13.59 -7.02 0.67
N HIS A 60 -12.74 -6.15 0.10
CA HIS A 60 -12.72 -5.90 -1.34
C HIS A 60 -12.34 -7.16 -2.14
N ALA A 61 -11.36 -7.90 -1.68
CA ALA A 61 -10.92 -9.15 -2.33
C ALA A 61 -11.99 -10.23 -2.32
N ALA A 62 -12.81 -10.29 -1.28
CA ALA A 62 -13.89 -11.26 -1.14
C ALA A 62 -13.42 -12.71 -1.39
N GLY A 63 -12.28 -13.09 -0.79
CA GLY A 63 -11.68 -14.41 -0.91
C GLY A 63 -10.89 -14.68 -2.21
N ARG A 64 -10.82 -13.72 -3.14
CA ARG A 64 -10.05 -13.86 -4.38
C ARG A 64 -8.58 -13.55 -4.13
N PRO A 65 -7.64 -14.30 -4.74
CA PRO A 65 -6.24 -13.89 -4.76
C PRO A 65 -6.10 -12.65 -5.66
N LEU A 66 -5.38 -11.64 -5.19
CA LEU A 66 -5.18 -10.40 -5.95
C LEU A 66 -3.72 -10.26 -6.36
N ARG A 67 -3.52 -9.67 -7.52
CA ARG A 67 -2.23 -9.12 -7.96
C ARG A 67 -2.21 -7.62 -7.67
N ILE A 68 -1.33 -7.21 -6.77
CA ILE A 68 -1.30 -5.85 -6.20
C ILE A 68 -0.01 -5.15 -6.60
N LEU A 69 -0.13 -3.87 -6.96
CA LEU A 69 0.98 -2.94 -7.14
C LEU A 69 0.91 -1.83 -6.10
N ASP A 70 1.99 -1.65 -5.34
CA ASP A 70 2.17 -0.53 -4.43
C ASP A 70 3.10 0.51 -5.09
N VAL A 71 2.59 1.71 -5.37
CA VAL A 71 3.28 2.74 -6.14
C VAL A 71 3.95 3.76 -5.21
N GLY A 72 5.24 4.01 -5.43
CA GLY A 72 6.02 4.91 -4.58
C GLY A 72 6.13 4.37 -3.16
N SER A 73 6.34 3.06 -3.03
CA SER A 73 6.19 2.34 -1.77
C SER A 73 7.22 2.72 -0.70
N GLY A 74 8.30 3.40 -1.08
CA GLY A 74 9.34 3.81 -0.14
C GLY A 74 9.95 2.62 0.60
N ALA A 75 9.76 2.56 1.91
CA ALA A 75 10.17 1.43 2.74
C ALA A 75 9.24 0.19 2.60
N GLY A 76 8.29 0.22 1.68
CA GLY A 76 7.36 -0.89 1.43
C GLY A 76 6.03 -0.79 2.17
N LEU A 77 5.54 0.40 2.38
CA LEU A 77 4.31 0.67 3.13
C LEU A 77 3.21 1.22 2.20
N PRO A 78 2.08 0.54 2.04
CA PRO A 78 1.64 -0.65 2.77
C PRO A 78 2.04 -2.00 2.16
N GLY A 79 2.73 -2.05 1.02
CA GLY A 79 2.93 -3.25 0.22
C GLY A 79 3.54 -4.44 0.97
N VAL A 80 4.61 -4.22 1.74
CA VAL A 80 5.23 -5.30 2.53
C VAL A 80 4.29 -5.79 3.63
N VAL A 81 3.58 -4.89 4.29
CA VAL A 81 2.59 -5.25 5.32
C VAL A 81 1.46 -6.09 4.72
N ILE A 82 0.96 -5.73 3.55
CA ILE A 82 -0.03 -6.52 2.83
C ILE A 82 0.50 -7.92 2.51
N ALA A 83 1.74 -8.02 2.01
CA ALA A 83 2.36 -9.31 1.71
C ALA A 83 2.51 -10.21 2.94
N ILE A 84 2.83 -9.64 4.09
CA ILE A 84 2.90 -10.38 5.35
C ILE A 84 1.52 -10.88 5.81
N CYS A 85 0.53 -10.00 5.79
CA CYS A 85 -0.80 -10.30 6.30
C CYS A 85 -1.65 -11.15 5.36
N CYS A 86 -1.39 -11.08 4.06
CA CYS A 86 -2.17 -11.71 3.00
C CYS A 86 -1.25 -12.55 2.09
N PRO A 87 -0.80 -13.72 2.54
CA PRO A 87 0.17 -14.53 1.79
C PRO A 87 -0.36 -15.05 0.45
N GLU A 88 -1.67 -15.05 0.25
CA GLU A 88 -2.33 -15.41 -1.00
C GLU A 88 -2.25 -14.34 -2.10
N PHE A 89 -1.88 -13.11 -1.76
CA PHE A 89 -1.72 -12.03 -2.72
C PHE A 89 -0.29 -11.98 -3.26
N SER A 90 -0.13 -11.69 -4.55
CA SER A 90 1.16 -11.30 -5.08
C SER A 90 1.29 -9.77 -5.06
N VAL A 91 2.37 -9.27 -4.52
CA VAL A 91 2.59 -7.85 -4.29
C VAL A 91 3.88 -7.41 -4.96
N ASP A 92 3.77 -6.45 -5.86
CA ASP A 92 4.89 -5.72 -6.43
C ASP A 92 4.93 -4.32 -5.83
N CYS A 93 6.10 -3.92 -5.34
CA CYS A 93 6.36 -2.57 -4.85
C CYS A 93 7.28 -1.86 -5.84
N VAL A 94 6.81 -0.81 -6.47
CA VAL A 94 7.60 -0.02 -7.43
C VAL A 94 8.04 1.30 -6.82
N ASP A 95 9.31 1.63 -7.01
CA ASP A 95 9.87 2.93 -6.63
C ASP A 95 10.92 3.37 -7.65
N THR A 96 11.00 4.67 -7.89
CA THR A 96 12.01 5.26 -8.78
C THR A 96 13.39 5.37 -8.12
N VAL A 97 13.46 5.18 -6.82
CA VAL A 97 14.70 5.19 -6.05
C VAL A 97 15.22 3.77 -5.89
N GLY A 98 16.33 3.45 -6.56
CA GLY A 98 16.89 2.11 -6.59
C GLY A 98 17.17 1.50 -5.22
N LYS A 99 17.65 2.30 -4.26
CA LYS A 99 17.90 1.85 -2.89
C LYS A 99 16.64 1.37 -2.18
N LYS A 100 15.51 2.01 -2.44
CA LYS A 100 14.21 1.63 -1.86
C LYS A 100 13.70 0.33 -2.46
N ALA A 101 13.77 0.18 -3.78
CA ALA A 101 13.43 -1.08 -4.44
C ALA A 101 14.34 -2.25 -3.99
N ALA A 102 15.64 -2.00 -3.83
CA ALA A 102 16.59 -2.98 -3.31
C ALA A 102 16.27 -3.38 -1.86
N PHE A 103 15.88 -2.44 -1.03
CA PHE A 103 15.43 -2.73 0.34
C PHE A 103 14.23 -3.67 0.35
N ILE A 104 13.23 -3.41 -0.47
CA ILE A 104 12.03 -4.26 -0.55
C ILE A 104 12.39 -5.68 -1.00
N GLN A 105 13.27 -5.81 -1.98
CA GLN A 105 13.74 -7.11 -2.45
C GLN A 105 14.50 -7.85 -1.35
N GLN A 106 15.33 -7.14 -0.58
CA GLN A 106 16.01 -7.71 0.58
C GLN A 106 15.03 -8.13 1.68
N ALA A 107 14.01 -7.33 1.94
CA ALA A 107 12.95 -7.67 2.89
C ALA A 107 12.18 -8.93 2.45
N ALA A 108 11.88 -9.06 1.16
CA ALA A 108 11.22 -10.24 0.62
C ALA A 108 12.00 -11.52 0.91
N VAL A 109 13.33 -11.48 0.75
CA VAL A 109 14.21 -12.61 1.06
C VAL A 109 14.28 -12.87 2.57
N ALA A 110 14.57 -11.83 3.36
CA ALA A 110 14.77 -11.95 4.81
C ALA A 110 13.50 -12.41 5.54
N LEU A 111 12.32 -11.96 5.07
CA LEU A 111 11.02 -12.30 5.66
C LEU A 111 10.39 -13.55 5.03
N LYS A 112 11.06 -14.17 4.06
CA LYS A 112 10.57 -15.36 3.34
C LYS A 112 9.19 -15.12 2.70
N LEU A 113 9.10 -14.03 1.92
CA LEU A 113 7.90 -13.63 1.19
C LEU A 113 8.14 -13.80 -0.33
N PRO A 114 8.01 -15.00 -0.89
CA PRO A 114 8.31 -15.25 -2.31
C PRO A 114 7.35 -14.54 -3.26
N GLN A 115 6.16 -14.13 -2.79
CA GLN A 115 5.17 -13.41 -3.56
C GLN A 115 5.39 -11.89 -3.59
N LEU A 116 6.38 -11.38 -2.85
CA LEU A 116 6.74 -9.96 -2.80
C LEU A 116 7.93 -9.66 -3.71
N ARG A 117 7.83 -8.60 -4.52
CA ARG A 117 8.94 -8.12 -5.34
C ARG A 117 9.14 -6.61 -5.19
N GLY A 118 10.40 -6.17 -5.16
CA GLY A 118 10.77 -4.76 -5.30
C GLY A 118 11.16 -4.47 -6.74
N LEU A 119 10.55 -3.45 -7.34
CA LEU A 119 10.78 -3.04 -8.72
C LEU A 119 11.38 -1.64 -8.75
N HIS A 120 12.56 -1.49 -9.35
CA HIS A 120 13.15 -0.19 -9.61
C HIS A 120 12.75 0.27 -11.01
N ASP A 121 11.66 1.01 -11.10
CA ASP A 121 11.15 1.54 -12.36
C ASP A 121 10.18 2.71 -12.10
N ARG A 122 9.71 3.31 -13.19
CA ARG A 122 8.59 4.25 -13.19
C ARG A 122 7.29 3.46 -13.43
N VAL A 123 6.25 3.82 -12.69
CA VAL A 123 4.97 3.11 -12.78
C VAL A 123 4.37 3.16 -14.19
N GLU A 124 4.60 4.26 -14.94
CA GLU A 124 4.11 4.43 -16.31
C GLU A 124 4.64 3.39 -17.30
N ARG A 125 5.73 2.71 -16.95
CA ARG A 125 6.35 1.65 -17.77
C ARG A 125 5.82 0.26 -17.48
N LEU A 126 5.08 0.09 -16.38
CA LEU A 126 4.56 -1.20 -15.99
C LEU A 126 3.29 -1.53 -16.77
N ALA A 127 3.26 -2.72 -17.36
CA ALA A 127 2.13 -3.17 -18.18
C ALA A 127 1.00 -3.82 -17.36
N GLY A 128 1.32 -4.39 -16.21
CA GLY A 128 0.34 -5.13 -15.42
C GLY A 128 -0.10 -6.45 -16.09
N PRO A 129 -1.37 -6.85 -16.05
CA PRO A 129 -2.45 -6.17 -15.32
C PRO A 129 -2.41 -6.41 -13.81
N TYR A 130 -2.73 -5.40 -13.04
CA TYR A 130 -2.90 -5.51 -11.59
C TYR A 130 -4.38 -5.39 -11.22
N ASP A 131 -4.83 -6.24 -10.32
CA ASP A 131 -6.20 -6.22 -9.79
C ASP A 131 -6.44 -5.04 -8.87
N LEU A 132 -5.40 -4.63 -8.15
CA LEU A 132 -5.39 -3.49 -7.26
C LEU A 132 -4.08 -2.71 -7.39
N ILE A 133 -4.19 -1.39 -7.48
CA ILE A 133 -3.04 -0.50 -7.38
C ILE A 133 -3.26 0.40 -6.18
N CYS A 134 -2.32 0.40 -5.25
CA CYS A 134 -2.38 1.21 -4.05
C CYS A 134 -1.22 2.19 -3.96
N SER A 135 -1.40 3.23 -3.16
CA SER A 135 -0.35 4.17 -2.81
C SER A 135 -0.61 4.79 -1.44
N ARG A 136 0.47 5.26 -0.84
CA ARG A 136 0.43 6.06 0.39
C ARG A 136 1.28 7.31 0.18
N ALA A 137 0.65 8.49 0.31
CA ALA A 137 1.34 9.79 0.18
C ALA A 137 2.23 9.91 -1.07
N PHE A 138 1.79 9.33 -2.19
CA PHE A 138 2.58 9.27 -3.42
C PHE A 138 2.44 10.54 -4.26
N ALA A 139 1.20 10.95 -4.54
CA ALA A 139 0.89 12.07 -5.42
C ALA A 139 -0.56 12.51 -5.21
N SER A 140 -1.02 13.48 -6.00
CA SER A 140 -2.45 13.75 -6.12
C SER A 140 -3.20 12.52 -6.63
N LEU A 141 -4.49 12.42 -6.36
CA LEU A 141 -5.31 11.33 -6.90
C LEU A 141 -5.27 11.31 -8.43
N SER A 142 -5.33 12.48 -9.07
CA SER A 142 -5.26 12.60 -10.54
C SER A 142 -3.96 12.08 -11.12
N ASP A 143 -2.82 12.44 -10.53
CA ASP A 143 -1.52 11.95 -10.98
C ASP A 143 -1.38 10.44 -10.74
N PHE A 144 -1.82 9.98 -9.58
CA PHE A 144 -1.77 8.55 -9.24
C PHE A 144 -2.52 7.69 -10.26
N ILE A 145 -3.74 8.04 -10.60
CA ILE A 145 -4.53 7.29 -11.58
C ILE A 145 -4.00 7.45 -13.01
N THR A 146 -3.52 8.64 -13.37
CA THR A 146 -2.97 8.90 -14.71
C THR A 146 -1.71 8.07 -14.95
N TRP A 147 -0.78 8.10 -13.99
CA TRP A 147 0.51 7.41 -14.17
C TRP A 147 0.40 5.89 -14.05
N SER A 148 -0.53 5.39 -13.26
CA SER A 148 -0.69 3.94 -13.02
C SER A 148 -1.79 3.28 -13.85
N GLY A 149 -2.60 4.05 -14.55
CA GLY A 149 -3.78 3.53 -15.26
C GLY A 149 -3.49 2.49 -16.32
N GLY A 150 -2.33 2.57 -16.97
CA GLY A 150 -1.90 1.58 -17.96
C GLY A 150 -1.59 0.19 -17.37
N ALA A 151 -1.31 0.13 -16.07
CA ALA A 151 -1.03 -1.11 -15.36
C ALA A 151 -2.27 -1.73 -14.69
N LEU A 152 -3.38 -1.00 -14.61
CA LEU A 152 -4.60 -1.47 -13.95
C LEU A 152 -5.38 -2.42 -14.86
N ALA A 153 -5.81 -3.55 -14.30
CA ALA A 153 -6.72 -4.47 -14.98
C ALA A 153 -8.06 -3.77 -15.31
N PRO A 154 -8.78 -4.21 -16.37
CA PRO A 154 -10.05 -3.58 -16.76
C PRO A 154 -11.08 -3.47 -15.63
N ASP A 155 -11.17 -4.49 -14.79
CA ASP A 155 -12.06 -4.52 -13.61
C ASP A 155 -11.31 -4.24 -12.30
N GLY A 156 -10.09 -3.71 -12.39
CA GLY A 156 -9.26 -3.41 -11.24
C GLY A 156 -9.70 -2.15 -10.50
N ALA A 157 -9.15 -1.98 -9.30
CA ALA A 157 -9.42 -0.83 -8.45
C ALA A 157 -8.13 -0.13 -8.01
N TRP A 158 -8.23 1.17 -7.77
CA TRP A 158 -7.23 1.93 -7.05
C TRP A 158 -7.63 2.10 -5.59
N MET A 159 -6.66 2.00 -4.72
CA MET A 159 -6.81 2.21 -3.28
C MET A 159 -5.77 3.25 -2.83
N ALA A 160 -6.19 4.50 -2.66
CA ALA A 160 -5.31 5.58 -2.22
C ALA A 160 -5.47 5.83 -0.72
N MET A 161 -4.36 5.76 0.01
CA MET A 161 -4.33 6.13 1.43
C MET A 161 -4.10 7.63 1.54
N LYS A 162 -5.02 8.33 2.20
CA LYS A 162 -4.97 9.76 2.45
C LYS A 162 -5.10 10.07 3.95
N GLY A 163 -4.73 11.29 4.33
CA GLY A 163 -5.01 11.81 5.66
C GLY A 163 -6.47 12.20 5.78
N LYS A 164 -6.77 13.49 5.66
CA LYS A 164 -8.15 13.98 5.62
C LYS A 164 -8.85 13.58 4.32
N HIS A 165 -10.18 13.55 4.36
CA HIS A 165 -11.00 13.36 3.17
C HIS A 165 -10.60 14.37 2.07
N PRO A 166 -10.10 13.91 0.91
CA PRO A 166 -9.55 14.80 -0.12
C PRO A 166 -10.63 15.30 -1.07
N ALA A 167 -11.59 16.08 -0.56
CA ALA A 167 -12.75 16.54 -1.34
C ALA A 167 -12.37 17.26 -2.63
N ASP A 168 -11.37 18.15 -2.58
CA ASP A 168 -10.92 18.93 -3.75
C ASP A 168 -10.25 18.02 -4.79
N GLU A 169 -9.42 17.07 -4.35
CA GLU A 169 -8.79 16.10 -5.25
C GLU A 169 -9.84 15.20 -5.92
N ILE A 170 -10.85 14.76 -5.17
CA ILE A 170 -11.97 13.95 -5.70
C ILE A 170 -12.74 14.74 -6.75
N ALA A 171 -13.05 16.02 -6.48
CA ALA A 171 -13.75 16.89 -7.42
C ALA A 171 -12.96 17.14 -8.71
N SER A 172 -11.64 17.01 -8.67
CA SER A 172 -10.74 17.24 -9.82
C SER A 172 -10.47 15.95 -10.61
N LEU A 173 -11.07 14.82 -10.27
CA LEU A 173 -10.85 13.57 -11.00
C LEU A 173 -11.49 13.63 -12.39
N PRO A 174 -10.87 12.99 -13.41
CA PRO A 174 -11.44 12.90 -14.73
C PRO A 174 -12.77 12.14 -14.72
N ALA A 175 -13.67 12.50 -15.66
CA ALA A 175 -15.02 11.94 -15.74
C ALA A 175 -15.08 10.42 -15.96
N ASN A 176 -14.01 9.84 -16.50
CA ASN A 176 -13.89 8.39 -16.70
C ASN A 176 -13.36 7.63 -15.47
N VAL A 177 -13.23 8.29 -14.34
CA VAL A 177 -12.84 7.66 -13.07
C VAL A 177 -13.96 7.84 -12.07
N HIS A 178 -14.30 6.77 -11.39
CA HIS A 178 -15.40 6.72 -10.43
C HIS A 178 -14.87 6.40 -9.04
N VAL A 179 -15.13 7.31 -8.07
CA VAL A 179 -14.94 7.03 -6.63
C VAL A 179 -16.17 6.27 -6.16
N PHE A 180 -16.00 5.00 -5.82
CA PHE A 180 -17.12 4.17 -5.37
C PHE A 180 -17.23 4.03 -3.85
N HIS A 181 -16.18 4.41 -3.12
CA HIS A 181 -16.19 4.39 -1.66
C HIS A 181 -15.06 5.24 -1.10
N VAL A 182 -15.33 5.95 0.00
CA VAL A 182 -14.32 6.59 0.86
C VAL A 182 -14.53 6.07 2.27
N GLU A 183 -13.52 5.43 2.82
CA GLU A 183 -13.58 4.77 4.11
C GLU A 183 -12.66 5.46 5.12
N GLN A 184 -13.20 5.88 6.26
CA GLN A 184 -12.39 6.38 7.35
C GLN A 184 -11.73 5.22 8.08
N LEU A 185 -10.45 5.38 8.43
CA LEU A 185 -9.70 4.39 9.20
C LEU A 185 -9.53 4.86 10.64
N ALA A 186 -10.01 4.07 11.57
CA ALA A 186 -9.74 4.24 12.99
C ALA A 186 -8.44 3.49 13.33
N ILE A 187 -7.36 4.23 13.53
CA ILE A 187 -6.06 3.67 13.89
C ILE A 187 -5.85 3.80 15.41
N PRO A 188 -5.72 2.69 16.15
CA PRO A 188 -5.51 2.74 17.59
C PRO A 188 -4.29 3.56 17.99
N GLY A 189 -4.48 4.52 18.89
CA GLY A 189 -3.42 5.38 19.37
C GLY A 189 -2.98 6.50 18.42
N LEU A 190 -3.68 6.69 17.30
CA LEU A 190 -3.44 7.77 16.36
C LEU A 190 -4.69 8.65 16.26
N GLU A 191 -4.61 9.89 16.71
CA GLU A 191 -5.72 10.86 16.65
C GLU A 191 -5.84 11.57 15.30
N ALA A 192 -4.91 11.29 14.36
CA ALA A 192 -4.93 11.90 13.04
C ALA A 192 -5.93 11.21 12.09
N ASP A 193 -6.61 12.02 11.30
CA ASP A 193 -7.49 11.51 10.25
C ASP A 193 -6.72 10.64 9.26
N ARG A 194 -7.32 9.51 8.92
CA ARG A 194 -6.86 8.60 7.86
C ARG A 194 -8.06 8.06 7.11
N CYS A 195 -7.96 8.05 5.80
CA CYS A 195 -8.99 7.45 4.95
C CYS A 195 -8.40 6.71 3.75
N ILE A 196 -9.22 5.84 3.18
CA ILE A 196 -8.96 5.19 1.90
C ILE A 196 -9.94 5.73 0.89
N VAL A 197 -9.44 6.14 -0.26
CA VAL A 197 -10.26 6.48 -1.43
C VAL A 197 -10.18 5.33 -2.41
N TRP A 198 -11.33 4.71 -2.67
CA TRP A 198 -11.49 3.60 -3.60
C TRP A 198 -12.00 4.12 -4.93
N MET A 199 -11.28 3.83 -6.01
CA MET A 199 -11.60 4.31 -7.34
C MET A 199 -11.53 3.18 -8.36
N LYS A 200 -12.25 3.33 -9.47
CA LYS A 200 -12.20 2.44 -10.64
C LYS A 200 -12.43 3.21 -11.92
N LYS A 201 -12.04 2.62 -13.04
CA LYS A 201 -12.40 3.16 -14.35
C LYS A 201 -13.91 3.11 -14.54
N GLY A 202 -14.51 4.22 -14.97
CA GLY A 202 -15.90 4.24 -15.40
C GLY A 202 -16.09 3.34 -16.62
N ARG A 203 -17.25 2.68 -16.71
CA ARG A 203 -17.63 1.99 -17.96
C ARG A 203 -17.79 3.06 -19.04
N ALA A 204 -17.17 2.84 -20.20
CA ALA A 204 -17.50 3.63 -21.36
C ALA A 204 -19.02 3.51 -21.58
N LEU A 205 -19.72 4.64 -21.63
CA LEU A 205 -21.10 4.67 -22.08
C LEU A 205 -21.08 4.23 -23.54
N THR A 206 -21.48 2.99 -23.78
CA THR A 206 -21.76 2.47 -25.14
C THR A 206 -23.08 3.01 -25.63
#